data_19456a60aa483ccd4205adb7ac218831
#
_entry.id   19456a60aa483ccd4205adb7ac218831
#
_cell.length_a   1.000
_cell.length_b   1.000
_cell.length_c   1.000
_cell.angle_alpha   90.00
_cell.angle_beta   90.00
_cell.angle_gamma   90.00
#
_symmetry.space_group_name_H-M   'P 1'
#
loop_
_entity.id
_entity.type
_entity.pdbx_description
1 polymer ?
#
loop_
_entity_poly.entity_id
_entity_poly.type
_entity_poly.pdbx_seq_one_letter_code
_entity_poly.pdbx_strand_id
1 'polypeptide(L)'
;IDYGFAKPSDTILFNAHELLFVAIKEARAMADAGYAPPPMARAIPVAGKNGIATFEMMLVNMKEGGMISAHDYQVAKSAAIALCGGEVETGSLVDEEWLITVERQLFVELLKNPLTQARIKHMLETGKPLRN
;
A
#
# COMPACT_ATOMS: atom_id res chain seq x y z
N ILE A 1 19.64 -9.05 -1.50
CA ILE A 1 20.02 -9.41 -0.12
C ILE A 1 20.28 -8.13 0.67
N ASP A 2 21.16 -7.23 0.22
CA ASP A 2 21.56 -6.03 0.96
C ASP A 2 20.42 -5.07 1.28
N TYR A 3 19.39 -5.02 0.41
CA TYR A 3 18.19 -4.20 0.61
C TYR A 3 17.03 -4.95 1.32
N GLY A 4 17.24 -6.20 1.75
CA GLY A 4 16.23 -6.99 2.45
C GLY A 4 15.11 -7.58 1.58
N PHE A 5 15.13 -7.40 0.26
CA PHE A 5 14.12 -7.97 -0.64
C PHE A 5 14.27 -9.49 -0.84
N ALA A 6 15.46 -10.03 -0.61
CA ALA A 6 15.72 -11.46 -0.67
C ALA A 6 16.53 -11.88 0.57
N LYS A 7 16.25 -13.06 1.08
CA LYS A 7 16.94 -13.69 2.22
C LYS A 7 17.82 -14.85 1.73
N PRO A 8 18.86 -15.21 2.47
CA PRO A 8 19.69 -16.38 2.13
C PRO A 8 18.90 -17.70 2.07
N SER A 9 17.75 -17.76 2.73
CA SER A 9 16.85 -18.93 2.76
C SER A 9 15.91 -19.00 1.55
N ASP A 10 15.85 -17.96 0.70
CA ASP A 10 14.91 -17.93 -0.41
C ASP A 10 15.39 -18.85 -1.54
N THR A 11 14.46 -19.55 -2.16
CA THR A 11 14.74 -20.43 -3.30
C THR A 11 15.01 -19.60 -4.55
N ILE A 12 16.23 -19.73 -5.09
CA ILE A 12 16.64 -19.04 -6.31
C ILE A 12 16.46 -19.97 -7.51
N LEU A 13 15.73 -19.51 -8.52
CA LEU A 13 15.48 -20.23 -9.76
C LEU A 13 16.18 -19.54 -10.93
N PHE A 14 16.94 -20.30 -11.71
CA PHE A 14 17.60 -19.81 -12.92
C PHE A 14 16.73 -19.97 -14.18
N ASN A 15 15.68 -20.81 -14.11
CA ASN A 15 14.76 -21.07 -15.21
C ASN A 15 13.36 -20.61 -14.83
N ALA A 16 12.88 -19.55 -15.47
CA ALA A 16 11.55 -18.99 -15.24
C ALA A 16 10.40 -19.98 -15.53
N HIS A 17 10.61 -20.94 -16.44
CA HIS A 17 9.60 -21.96 -16.78
C HIS A 17 9.36 -22.96 -15.64
N GLU A 18 10.29 -23.10 -14.71
CA GLU A 18 10.16 -23.96 -13.53
C GLU A 18 9.50 -23.29 -12.34
N LEU A 19 9.28 -21.98 -12.41
CA LEU A 19 8.78 -21.18 -11.29
C LEU A 19 7.50 -21.77 -10.68
N LEU A 20 6.50 -22.04 -11.51
CA LEU A 20 5.21 -22.56 -11.01
C LEU A 20 5.36 -23.96 -10.40
N PHE A 21 6.15 -24.83 -11.03
CA PHE A 21 6.38 -26.18 -10.52
C PHE A 21 7.08 -26.18 -9.16
N VAL A 22 8.13 -25.38 -9.01
CA VAL A 22 8.85 -25.25 -7.73
C VAL A 22 7.98 -24.59 -6.67
N ALA A 23 7.26 -23.52 -7.01
CA ALA A 23 6.34 -22.85 -6.08
C ALA A 23 5.27 -23.81 -5.53
N ILE A 24 4.69 -24.65 -6.37
CA ILE A 24 3.72 -25.66 -5.94
C ILE A 24 4.38 -26.70 -5.00
N LYS A 25 5.59 -27.13 -5.30
CA LYS A 25 6.31 -28.07 -4.45
C LYS A 25 6.64 -27.48 -3.08
N GLU A 26 7.16 -26.27 -3.05
CA GLU A 26 7.44 -25.55 -1.80
C GLU A 26 6.15 -25.35 -0.97
N ALA A 27 5.06 -24.90 -1.58
CA ALA A 27 3.79 -24.72 -0.88
C ALA A 27 3.26 -26.04 -0.30
N ARG A 28 3.39 -27.15 -1.02
CA ARG A 28 3.02 -28.48 -0.50
C ARG A 28 3.90 -28.91 0.67
N ALA A 29 5.21 -28.73 0.53
CA ALA A 29 6.16 -29.05 1.61
C ALA A 29 5.87 -28.24 2.87
N MET A 30 5.55 -26.95 2.74
CA MET A 30 5.13 -26.11 3.87
C MET A 30 3.82 -26.62 4.49
N ALA A 31 2.82 -26.98 3.69
CA ALA A 31 1.56 -27.53 4.18
C ALA A 31 1.76 -28.85 4.92
N ASP A 32 2.57 -29.77 4.37
CA ASP A 32 2.90 -31.06 4.98
C ASP A 32 3.70 -30.89 6.29
N ALA A 33 4.51 -29.82 6.38
CA ALA A 33 5.23 -29.44 7.60
C ALA A 33 4.35 -28.75 8.65
N GLY A 34 3.05 -28.58 8.40
CA GLY A 34 2.13 -27.94 9.33
C GLY A 34 2.27 -26.42 9.40
N TYR A 35 2.66 -25.77 8.31
CA TYR A 35 2.76 -24.31 8.26
C TYR A 35 1.43 -23.65 8.69
N ALA A 36 1.54 -22.72 9.63
CA ALA A 36 0.46 -21.82 9.98
C ALA A 36 0.91 -20.37 9.70
N PRO A 37 0.06 -19.53 9.11
CA PRO A 37 0.40 -18.13 8.93
C PRO A 37 0.60 -17.43 10.28
N PRO A 38 1.48 -16.43 10.37
CA PRO A 38 1.63 -15.66 11.60
C PRO A 38 0.29 -15.01 11.97
N PRO A 39 -0.03 -14.87 13.27
CA PRO A 39 -1.24 -14.19 13.69
C PRO A 39 -1.22 -12.74 13.23
N MET A 40 -2.39 -12.22 12.86
CA MET A 40 -2.54 -10.81 12.51
C MET A 40 -2.14 -9.91 13.67
N ALA A 41 -1.42 -8.84 13.39
CA ALA A 41 -1.05 -7.86 14.42
C ALA A 41 -2.29 -7.12 14.93
N ARG A 42 -2.44 -7.06 16.28
CA ARG A 42 -3.63 -6.51 16.93
C ARG A 42 -3.37 -5.24 17.75
N ALA A 43 -2.12 -4.79 17.80
CA ALA A 43 -1.72 -3.63 18.60
C ALA A 43 -0.64 -2.84 17.86
N ILE A 44 -1.01 -2.24 16.73
CA ILE A 44 -0.14 -1.44 15.88
C ILE A 44 -0.28 0.02 16.30
N PRO A 45 0.76 0.66 16.85
CA PRO A 45 0.69 2.09 17.16
C PRO A 45 0.69 2.91 15.87
N VAL A 46 -0.23 3.86 15.77
CA VAL A 46 -0.39 4.70 14.58
C VAL A 46 -0.18 6.18 14.88
N ALA A 47 0.26 6.93 13.87
CA ALA A 47 0.51 8.37 14.00
C ALA A 47 -0.79 9.19 14.13
N GLY A 48 -1.90 8.70 13.57
CA GLY A 48 -3.21 9.31 13.68
C GLY A 48 -3.24 10.75 13.17
N LYS A 49 -4.08 11.59 13.77
CA LYS A 49 -4.35 12.97 13.34
C LYS A 49 -3.10 13.85 13.24
N ASN A 50 -2.13 13.71 14.14
CA ASN A 50 -0.92 14.56 14.07
C ASN A 50 -0.04 14.16 12.87
N GLY A 51 0.05 12.87 12.55
CA GLY A 51 0.74 12.40 11.35
C GLY A 51 0.06 12.93 10.08
N ILE A 52 -1.27 12.83 10.02
CA ILE A 52 -2.06 13.36 8.91
C ILE A 52 -1.82 14.86 8.73
N ALA A 53 -1.89 15.66 9.81
CA ALA A 53 -1.65 17.10 9.75
C ALA A 53 -0.25 17.45 9.25
N THR A 54 0.77 16.67 9.64
CA THR A 54 2.15 16.85 9.15
C THR A 54 2.24 16.62 7.64
N PHE A 55 1.67 15.52 7.14
CA PHE A 55 1.64 15.25 5.70
C PHE A 55 0.82 16.30 4.95
N GLU A 56 -0.32 16.69 5.49
CA GLU A 56 -1.19 17.69 4.85
C GLU A 56 -0.49 19.04 4.68
N MET A 57 0.26 19.49 5.69
CA MET A 57 1.07 20.70 5.59
C MET A 57 2.09 20.61 4.44
N MET A 58 2.78 19.49 4.30
CA MET A 58 3.74 19.26 3.22
C MET A 58 3.04 19.27 1.84
N LEU A 59 1.92 18.58 1.73
CA LEU A 59 1.15 18.45 0.48
C LEU A 59 0.54 19.79 0.05
N VAL A 60 0.06 20.61 0.99
CA VAL A 60 -0.42 21.98 0.70
C VAL A 60 0.72 22.80 0.10
N ASN A 61 1.91 22.79 0.71
CA ASN A 61 3.07 23.51 0.19
C ASN A 61 3.45 23.03 -1.22
N MET A 62 3.41 21.74 -1.49
CA MET A 62 3.71 21.19 -2.81
C MET A 62 2.67 21.61 -3.86
N LYS A 63 1.39 21.61 -3.47
CA LYS A 63 0.28 22.03 -4.36
C LYS A 63 0.37 23.53 -4.66
N GLU A 64 0.48 24.38 -3.65
CA GLU A 64 0.57 25.83 -3.82
C GLU A 64 1.86 26.26 -4.52
N GLY A 65 2.94 25.49 -4.36
CA GLY A 65 4.19 25.63 -5.12
C GLY A 65 4.14 25.12 -6.56
N GLY A 66 3.00 24.58 -7.03
CA GLY A 66 2.83 24.06 -8.40
C GLY A 66 3.60 22.76 -8.69
N MET A 67 4.08 22.06 -7.67
CA MET A 67 4.82 20.80 -7.82
C MET A 67 3.91 19.60 -8.07
N ILE A 68 2.66 19.66 -7.58
CA ILE A 68 1.65 18.63 -7.75
C ILE A 68 0.31 19.22 -8.18
N SER A 69 -0.50 18.46 -8.92
CA SER A 69 -1.85 18.86 -9.30
C SER A 69 -2.82 18.82 -8.10
N ALA A 70 -3.99 19.42 -8.24
CA ALA A 70 -5.05 19.32 -7.24
C ALA A 70 -5.50 17.87 -7.02
N HIS A 71 -5.48 17.05 -8.08
CA HIS A 71 -5.82 15.64 -7.97
C HIS A 71 -4.70 14.82 -7.33
N ASP A 72 -3.42 15.10 -7.63
CA ASP A 72 -2.29 14.50 -6.92
C ASP A 72 -2.37 14.78 -5.41
N TYR A 73 -2.74 16.00 -5.03
CA TYR A 73 -2.96 16.36 -3.64
C TYR A 73 -4.03 15.46 -2.98
N GLN A 74 -5.17 15.25 -3.64
CA GLN A 74 -6.24 14.38 -3.11
C GLN A 74 -5.78 12.94 -2.94
N VAL A 75 -5.11 12.38 -3.94
CA VAL A 75 -4.58 11.02 -3.89
C VAL A 75 -3.55 10.87 -2.78
N ALA A 76 -2.59 11.80 -2.69
CA ALA A 76 -1.55 11.77 -1.68
C ALA A 76 -2.11 11.99 -0.26
N LYS A 77 -3.14 12.84 -0.09
CA LYS A 77 -3.82 13.00 1.19
C LYS A 77 -4.51 11.72 1.64
N SER A 78 -5.22 11.03 0.75
CA SER A 78 -5.84 9.73 1.06
C SER A 78 -4.78 8.69 1.45
N ALA A 79 -3.66 8.64 0.73
CA ALA A 79 -2.55 7.76 1.07
C ALA A 79 -1.95 8.10 2.45
N ALA A 80 -1.78 9.38 2.78
CA ALA A 80 -1.29 9.84 4.07
C ALA A 80 -2.23 9.43 5.23
N ILE A 81 -3.55 9.54 5.04
CA ILE A 81 -4.54 9.10 6.03
C ILE A 81 -4.41 7.60 6.28
N ALA A 82 -4.30 6.78 5.22
CA ALA A 82 -4.12 5.34 5.36
C ALA A 82 -2.81 4.99 6.08
N LEU A 83 -1.68 5.61 5.70
CA LEU A 83 -0.38 5.41 6.32
C LEU A 83 -0.34 5.82 7.80
N CYS A 84 -1.12 6.83 8.18
CA CYS A 84 -1.23 7.28 9.57
C CYS A 84 -2.23 6.46 10.40
N GLY A 85 -2.88 5.45 9.81
CA GLY A 85 -3.84 4.59 10.49
C GLY A 85 -5.24 5.16 10.62
N GLY A 86 -5.60 6.17 9.80
CA GLY A 86 -6.90 6.84 9.83
C GLY A 86 -6.96 8.03 10.79
N GLU A 87 -8.13 8.68 10.86
CA GLU A 87 -8.37 9.87 11.69
C GLU A 87 -8.61 9.53 13.16
N VAL A 88 -7.70 8.78 13.75
CA VAL A 88 -7.69 8.42 15.17
C VAL A 88 -6.72 9.29 15.95
N GLU A 89 -6.80 9.24 17.28
CA GLU A 89 -5.84 9.97 18.13
C GLU A 89 -4.43 9.40 17.97
N THR A 90 -3.43 10.27 18.04
CA THR A 90 -2.02 9.88 17.94
C THR A 90 -1.65 8.87 19.01
N GLY A 91 -0.97 7.79 18.59
CA GLY A 91 -0.58 6.70 19.47
C GLY A 91 -1.69 5.68 19.74
N SER A 92 -2.87 5.81 19.12
CA SER A 92 -3.89 4.77 19.18
C SER A 92 -3.33 3.44 18.70
N LEU A 93 -3.76 2.36 19.34
CA LEU A 93 -3.45 1.00 18.92
C LEU A 93 -4.58 0.48 18.04
N VAL A 94 -4.24 0.08 16.83
CA VAL A 94 -5.17 -0.50 15.85
C VAL A 94 -4.72 -1.90 15.46
N ASP A 95 -5.57 -2.65 14.78
CA ASP A 95 -5.23 -3.94 14.18
C ASP A 95 -5.09 -3.83 12.64
N GLU A 96 -4.65 -4.90 12.02
CA GLU A 96 -4.50 -4.95 10.56
C GLU A 96 -5.85 -4.82 9.85
N GLU A 97 -6.93 -5.36 10.41
CA GLU A 97 -8.27 -5.29 9.82
C GLU A 97 -8.78 -3.85 9.76
N TRP A 98 -8.51 -3.06 10.81
CA TRP A 98 -8.77 -1.63 10.82
C TRP A 98 -8.02 -0.92 9.70
N LEU A 99 -6.69 -1.15 9.56
CA LEU A 99 -5.87 -0.52 8.52
C LEU A 99 -6.38 -0.84 7.11
N ILE A 100 -6.70 -2.12 6.85
CA ILE A 100 -7.29 -2.56 5.57
C ILE A 100 -8.64 -1.89 5.33
N THR A 101 -9.45 -1.71 6.37
CA THR A 101 -10.76 -1.07 6.25
C THR A 101 -10.61 0.41 5.90
N VAL A 102 -9.71 1.13 6.55
CA VAL A 102 -9.41 2.55 6.26
C VAL A 102 -8.90 2.69 4.82
N GLU A 103 -7.91 1.89 4.41
CA GLU A 103 -7.37 1.90 3.07
C GLU A 103 -8.45 1.64 2.01
N ARG A 104 -9.27 0.61 2.21
CA ARG A 104 -10.37 0.25 1.29
C ARG A 104 -11.37 1.38 1.13
N GLN A 105 -11.77 2.03 2.22
CA GLN A 105 -12.72 3.14 2.17
C GLN A 105 -12.16 4.31 1.36
N LEU A 106 -10.93 4.72 1.63
CA LEU A 106 -10.25 5.80 0.92
C LEU A 106 -10.05 5.48 -0.56
N PHE A 107 -9.68 4.24 -0.87
CA PHE A 107 -9.51 3.80 -2.25
C PHE A 107 -10.84 3.82 -3.03
N VAL A 108 -11.92 3.31 -2.43
CA VAL A 108 -13.25 3.35 -3.05
C VAL A 108 -13.72 4.78 -3.30
N GLU A 109 -13.47 5.71 -2.37
CA GLU A 109 -13.78 7.13 -2.60
C GLU A 109 -12.97 7.72 -3.75
N LEU A 110 -11.68 7.42 -3.85
CA LEU A 110 -10.86 7.85 -4.97
C LEU A 110 -11.36 7.29 -6.31
N LEU A 111 -11.84 6.03 -6.34
CA LEU A 111 -12.37 5.41 -7.57
C LEU A 111 -13.64 6.11 -8.10
N LYS A 112 -14.40 6.81 -7.26
CA LYS A 112 -15.56 7.60 -7.70
C LYS A 112 -15.16 8.85 -8.46
N ASN A 113 -13.91 9.32 -8.32
CA ASN A 113 -13.40 10.52 -8.97
C ASN A 113 -13.09 10.25 -10.45
N PRO A 114 -13.68 11.01 -11.41
CA PRO A 114 -13.42 10.83 -12.84
C PRO A 114 -11.94 10.97 -13.23
N LEU A 115 -11.17 11.79 -12.51
CA LEU A 115 -9.74 11.96 -12.77
C LEU A 115 -8.95 10.70 -12.40
N THR A 116 -9.32 10.01 -11.31
CA THR A 116 -8.75 8.70 -10.95
C THR A 116 -9.09 7.65 -12.02
N GLN A 117 -10.34 7.61 -12.45
CA GLN A 117 -10.77 6.68 -13.51
C GLN A 117 -10.00 6.92 -14.82
N ALA A 118 -9.79 8.18 -15.19
CA ALA A 118 -8.98 8.53 -16.37
C ALA A 118 -7.52 8.04 -16.24
N ARG A 119 -6.91 8.15 -15.05
CA ARG A 119 -5.55 7.61 -14.78
C ARG A 119 -5.50 6.10 -14.93
N ILE A 120 -6.46 5.39 -14.34
CA ILE A 120 -6.53 3.93 -14.44
C ILE A 120 -6.70 3.51 -15.90
N LYS A 121 -7.63 4.11 -16.62
CA LYS A 121 -7.87 3.83 -18.04
C LYS A 121 -6.60 4.06 -18.86
N HIS A 122 -5.96 5.21 -18.71
CA HIS A 122 -4.74 5.55 -19.43
C HIS A 122 -3.60 4.56 -19.16
N MET A 123 -3.43 4.16 -17.88
CA MET A 123 -2.42 3.18 -17.51
C MET A 123 -2.69 1.81 -18.15
N LEU A 124 -3.94 1.36 -18.19
CA LEU A 124 -4.32 0.09 -18.82
C LEU A 124 -4.11 0.11 -20.35
N GLU A 125 -4.38 1.25 -21.00
CA GLU A 125 -4.27 1.38 -22.46
C GLU A 125 -2.82 1.61 -22.92
N THR A 126 -2.01 2.31 -22.17
CA THR A 126 -0.69 2.79 -22.61
C THR A 126 0.49 2.26 -21.82
N GLY A 127 0.27 1.67 -20.65
CA GLY A 127 1.31 1.30 -19.69
C GLY A 127 2.05 2.50 -19.05
N LYS A 128 1.54 3.72 -19.23
CA LYS A 128 2.19 4.95 -18.75
C LYS A 128 1.29 5.71 -17.77
N PRO A 129 1.88 6.41 -16.77
CA PRO A 129 1.11 7.25 -15.87
C PRO A 129 0.54 8.48 -16.58
N LEU A 130 -0.70 8.84 -16.24
CA LEU A 130 -1.34 10.10 -16.62
C LEU A 130 -1.24 11.08 -15.43
N ARG A 131 -0.83 12.32 -15.72
CA ARG A 131 -0.92 13.45 -14.79
C ARG A 131 -2.02 14.40 -15.26
N ASN A 132 -3.04 14.58 -14.44
CA ASN A 132 -4.21 15.42 -14.71
C ASN A 132 -4.59 16.21 -13.44
#